data_78e59057d81caff3be45ecaf7d63067c
#
_entry.id   78e59057d81caff3be45ecaf7d63067c
#
_cell.length_a   1.000
_cell.length_b   1.000
_cell.length_c   1.000
_cell.angle_alpha   90.00
_cell.angle_beta   90.00
_cell.angle_gamma   90.00
#
_symmetry.space_group_name_H-M   'P 1'
#
loop_
_entity.id
_entity.type
_entity.pdbx_description
1 polymer ?
#
loop_
_entity_poly.entity_id
_entity_poly.type
_entity_poly.pdbx_seq_one_letter_code
_entity_poly.pdbx_strand_id
1 'polypeptide(L)'
;MLKIVHRILIVLTAITIIAEVGSIILWTVNPKIPLGQARVTLAIDYTIAVASAIIFAILNSIALIWILKRNKVGPIFLITISVINRAISHFFFIGGAHGIFITWTALIVIFAYLDFRKLVSK
;
A
#
# COMPACT_ATOMS: atom_id res chain seq x y z
N MET A 1 -23.70 7.64 -1.76
CA MET A 1 -22.90 6.47 -2.16
C MET A 1 -21.45 6.81 -2.44
N LEU A 2 -21.21 7.87 -3.19
CA LEU A 2 -19.84 8.26 -3.56
C LEU A 2 -19.01 8.77 -2.37
N LYS A 3 -19.64 9.34 -1.35
CA LYS A 3 -18.96 9.70 -0.11
C LYS A 3 -18.47 8.47 0.63
N ILE A 4 -19.21 7.36 0.52
CA ILE A 4 -18.83 6.10 1.16
C ILE A 4 -17.60 5.54 0.48
N VAL A 5 -17.54 5.56 -0.86
CA VAL A 5 -16.37 5.11 -1.61
C VAL A 5 -15.13 5.89 -1.20
N HIS A 6 -15.26 7.21 -1.12
CA HIS A 6 -14.15 8.08 -0.73
C HIS A 6 -13.67 7.76 0.68
N ARG A 7 -14.60 7.57 1.63
CA ARG A 7 -14.27 7.23 3.00
C ARG A 7 -13.60 5.87 3.11
N ILE A 8 -14.11 4.89 2.37
CA ILE A 8 -13.50 3.56 2.34
C ILE A 8 -12.09 3.64 1.81
N LEU A 9 -11.86 4.41 0.76
CA LEU A 9 -10.52 4.60 0.21
C LEU A 9 -9.57 5.23 1.23
N ILE A 10 -10.03 6.23 1.97
CA ILE A 10 -9.24 6.84 3.03
C ILE A 10 -8.86 5.81 4.09
N VAL A 11 -9.83 5.01 4.53
CA VAL A 11 -9.58 3.98 5.54
C VAL A 11 -8.60 2.93 5.02
N LEU A 12 -8.78 2.45 3.79
CA LEU A 12 -7.87 1.46 3.20
C LEU A 12 -6.45 2.01 3.12
N THR A 13 -6.30 3.25 2.69
CA THR A 13 -4.99 3.89 2.59
C THR A 13 -4.35 4.07 3.97
N ALA A 14 -5.13 4.50 4.95
CA ALA A 14 -4.64 4.67 6.32
C ALA A 14 -4.19 3.34 6.93
N ILE A 15 -4.95 2.27 6.73
CA ILE A 15 -4.57 0.94 7.20
C ILE A 15 -3.28 0.47 6.52
N THR A 16 -3.12 0.74 5.24
CA THR A 16 -1.90 0.41 4.51
C THR A 16 -0.70 1.12 5.12
N ILE A 17 -0.83 2.40 5.42
CA ILE A 17 0.24 3.19 6.04
C ILE A 17 0.59 2.61 7.42
N ILE A 18 -0.42 2.31 8.24
CA ILE A 18 -0.22 1.73 9.56
C ILE A 18 0.50 0.38 9.45
N ALA A 19 0.10 -0.45 8.49
CA ALA A 19 0.74 -1.75 8.26
C ALA A 19 2.21 -1.58 7.86
N GLU A 20 2.51 -0.61 7.01
CA GLU A 20 3.89 -0.37 6.59
C GLU A 20 4.76 0.16 7.74
N VAL A 21 4.24 1.09 8.53
CA VAL A 21 4.94 1.59 9.71
C VAL A 21 5.17 0.46 10.73
N GLY A 22 4.14 -0.37 10.94
CA GLY A 22 4.26 -1.54 11.79
C GLY A 22 5.33 -2.51 11.31
N SER A 23 5.41 -2.71 9.99
CA SER A 23 6.44 -3.55 9.38
C SER A 23 7.84 -3.01 9.64
N ILE A 24 8.02 -1.70 9.50
CA ILE A 24 9.29 -1.04 9.76
C ILE A 24 9.72 -1.28 11.21
N ILE A 25 8.81 -1.07 12.15
CA ILE A 25 9.09 -1.24 13.58
C ILE A 25 9.45 -2.70 13.88
N LEU A 26 8.65 -3.65 13.40
CA LEU A 26 8.89 -5.06 13.67
C LEU A 26 10.19 -5.55 13.07
N TRP A 27 10.49 -5.16 11.84
CA TRP A 27 11.75 -5.58 11.20
C TRP A 27 12.98 -4.91 11.81
N THR A 28 12.81 -3.72 12.38
CA THR A 28 13.91 -3.05 13.09
C THR A 28 14.24 -3.77 14.39
N VAL A 29 13.19 -4.25 15.09
CA VAL A 29 13.37 -4.98 16.35
C VAL A 29 13.87 -6.40 16.10
N ASN A 30 13.29 -7.09 15.10
CA ASN A 30 13.67 -8.46 14.78
C ASN A 30 13.52 -8.72 13.28
N PRO A 31 14.60 -8.64 12.51
CA PRO A 31 14.55 -8.80 11.05
C PRO A 31 14.12 -10.19 10.59
N LYS A 32 14.03 -11.16 11.49
CA LYS A 32 13.62 -12.52 11.15
C LYS A 32 12.12 -12.74 11.24
N ILE A 33 11.34 -11.77 11.74
CA ILE A 33 9.90 -11.92 11.84
C ILE A 33 9.29 -11.82 10.45
N PRO A 34 8.54 -12.86 10.00
CA PRO A 34 7.81 -12.77 8.74
C PRO A 34 6.54 -11.93 8.95
N LEU A 35 6.37 -10.88 8.16
CA LEU A 35 5.18 -10.04 8.23
C LEU A 35 4.14 -10.53 7.24
N GLY A 36 2.94 -10.83 7.75
CA GLY A 36 1.91 -11.40 6.92
C GLY A 36 2.38 -12.66 6.23
N GLN A 37 3.30 -13.38 6.86
CA GLN A 37 3.98 -14.56 6.34
C GLN A 37 4.90 -14.29 5.14
N ALA A 38 5.06 -13.05 4.73
CA ALA A 38 6.06 -12.73 3.73
C ALA A 38 7.45 -12.86 4.34
N ARG A 39 8.36 -13.44 3.60
CA ARG A 39 9.74 -13.60 4.04
C ARG A 39 10.65 -12.89 3.06
N VAL A 40 11.69 -12.27 3.59
CA VAL A 40 12.72 -11.71 2.74
C VAL A 40 13.48 -12.86 2.09
N THR A 41 13.67 -12.80 0.78
CA THR A 41 14.42 -13.85 0.07
C THR A 41 15.89 -13.80 0.43
N LEU A 42 16.61 -14.86 0.12
CA LEU A 42 18.05 -14.93 0.36
C LEU A 42 18.83 -13.84 -0.37
N ALA A 43 18.29 -13.36 -1.47
CA ALA A 43 18.98 -12.34 -2.28
C ALA A 43 18.79 -10.92 -1.72
N ILE A 44 17.90 -10.75 -0.74
CA ILE A 44 17.52 -9.44 -0.21
C ILE A 44 17.55 -9.51 1.30
N ASP A 45 18.34 -8.65 1.92
CA ASP A 45 18.33 -8.56 3.36
C ASP A 45 17.18 -7.64 3.83
N TYR A 46 16.98 -7.62 5.14
CA TYR A 46 15.90 -6.84 5.71
C TYR A 46 16.10 -5.32 5.50
N THR A 47 17.32 -4.88 5.22
CA THR A 47 17.60 -3.46 4.95
C THR A 47 16.81 -2.98 3.74
N ILE A 48 16.80 -3.79 2.67
CA ILE A 48 16.04 -3.46 1.47
C ILE A 48 14.54 -3.50 1.76
N ALA A 49 14.10 -4.49 2.55
CA ALA A 49 12.70 -4.59 2.93
C ALA A 49 12.26 -3.38 3.74
N VAL A 50 13.05 -2.96 4.71
CA VAL A 50 12.74 -1.78 5.54
C VAL A 50 12.77 -0.51 4.70
N ALA A 51 13.77 -0.36 3.83
CA ALA A 51 13.86 0.80 2.94
C ALA A 51 12.63 0.89 2.03
N SER A 52 12.21 -0.24 1.46
CA SER A 52 11.01 -0.31 0.63
C SER A 52 9.77 0.11 1.43
N ALA A 53 9.62 -0.40 2.64
CA ALA A 53 8.49 -0.06 3.50
C ALA A 53 8.47 1.43 3.83
N ILE A 54 9.62 2.03 4.11
CA ILE A 54 9.72 3.46 4.38
C ILE A 54 9.29 4.26 3.16
N ILE A 55 9.80 3.92 2.00
CA ILE A 55 9.47 4.61 0.75
C ILE A 55 7.97 4.55 0.49
N PHE A 56 7.38 3.36 0.57
CA PHE A 56 5.94 3.21 0.31
C PHE A 56 5.07 3.82 1.40
N ALA A 57 5.52 3.86 2.65
CA ALA A 57 4.82 4.59 3.70
C ALA A 57 4.75 6.08 3.37
N ILE A 58 5.85 6.66 2.91
CA ILE A 58 5.89 8.07 2.50
C ILE A 58 4.99 8.30 1.29
N LEU A 59 5.09 7.45 0.26
CA LEU A 59 4.29 7.59 -0.95
C LEU A 59 2.80 7.44 -0.68
N ASN A 60 2.41 6.48 0.15
CA ASN A 60 1.01 6.32 0.55
C ASN A 60 0.51 7.51 1.36
N SER A 61 1.37 8.10 2.19
CA SER A 61 0.99 9.30 2.96
C SER A 61 0.75 10.49 2.03
N ILE A 62 1.59 10.66 1.01
CA ILE A 62 1.39 11.70 0.00
C ILE A 62 0.07 11.48 -0.75
N ALA A 63 -0.18 10.23 -1.16
CA ALA A 63 -1.42 9.88 -1.83
C ALA A 63 -2.63 10.18 -0.95
N LEU A 64 -2.55 9.85 0.34
CA LEU A 64 -3.64 10.11 1.28
C LEU A 64 -3.92 11.60 1.41
N ILE A 65 -2.88 12.42 1.50
CA ILE A 65 -3.04 13.87 1.56
C ILE A 65 -3.80 14.38 0.33
N TRP A 66 -3.40 13.93 -0.85
CA TRP A 66 -4.07 14.34 -2.09
C TRP A 66 -5.51 13.84 -2.17
N ILE A 67 -5.77 12.62 -1.67
CA ILE A 67 -7.13 12.07 -1.61
C ILE A 67 -7.98 12.91 -0.67
N LEU A 68 -7.45 13.28 0.49
CA LEU A 68 -8.18 14.11 1.46
C LEU A 68 -8.49 15.50 0.90
N LYS A 69 -7.61 16.03 0.07
CA LYS A 69 -7.83 17.32 -0.61
C LYS A 69 -8.69 17.19 -1.86
N ARG A 70 -9.20 16.00 -2.15
CA ARG A 70 -9.99 15.70 -3.32
C ARG A 70 -9.31 16.05 -4.64
N ASN A 71 -7.99 15.93 -4.66
CA ASN A 71 -7.20 16.11 -5.86
C ASN A 71 -7.26 14.81 -6.68
N LYS A 72 -7.64 14.93 -7.96
CA LYS A 72 -7.78 13.76 -8.84
C LYS A 72 -6.48 12.98 -9.04
N VAL A 73 -5.34 13.62 -8.82
CA VAL A 73 -4.04 12.96 -8.91
C VAL A 73 -3.85 11.93 -7.79
N GLY A 74 -4.49 12.15 -6.63
CA GLY A 74 -4.37 11.25 -5.49
C GLY A 74 -4.72 9.81 -5.79
N PRO A 75 -5.93 9.53 -6.30
CA PRO A 75 -6.31 8.15 -6.63
C PRO A 75 -5.42 7.52 -7.69
N ILE A 76 -5.04 8.26 -8.73
CA ILE A 76 -4.14 7.76 -9.78
C ILE A 76 -2.79 7.40 -9.18
N PHE A 77 -2.24 8.29 -8.35
CA PHE A 77 -0.97 8.07 -7.69
C PHE A 77 -1.04 6.83 -6.79
N LEU A 78 -2.13 6.69 -6.04
CA LEU A 78 -2.33 5.53 -5.16
C LEU A 78 -2.39 4.23 -5.96
N ILE A 79 -3.11 4.20 -7.08
CA ILE A 79 -3.16 3.02 -7.95
C ILE A 79 -1.74 2.66 -8.41
N THR A 80 -1.00 3.63 -8.90
CA THR A 80 0.34 3.42 -9.42
C THR A 80 1.27 2.84 -8.36
N ILE A 81 1.33 3.45 -7.19
CA ILE A 81 2.22 2.98 -6.12
C ILE A 81 1.79 1.62 -5.56
N SER A 82 0.48 1.37 -5.50
CA SER A 82 -0.01 0.07 -5.00
C SER A 82 0.35 -1.07 -5.94
N VAL A 83 0.22 -0.85 -7.24
CA VAL A 83 0.59 -1.86 -8.24
C VAL A 83 2.10 -2.10 -8.21
N ILE A 84 2.90 -1.03 -8.15
CA ILE A 84 4.36 -1.15 -8.08
C ILE A 84 4.78 -1.88 -6.82
N ASN A 85 4.19 -1.52 -5.67
CA ASN A 85 4.49 -2.17 -4.41
C ASN A 85 4.17 -3.66 -4.47
N ARG A 86 3.02 -4.01 -5.05
CA ARG A 86 2.63 -5.42 -5.17
C ARG A 86 3.60 -6.19 -6.07
N ALA A 87 4.02 -5.58 -7.17
CA ALA A 87 4.98 -6.21 -8.08
C ALA A 87 6.33 -6.42 -7.39
N ILE A 88 6.84 -5.42 -6.69
CA ILE A 88 8.10 -5.52 -5.96
C ILE A 88 8.00 -6.61 -4.89
N SER A 89 6.93 -6.63 -4.13
CA SER A 89 6.74 -7.63 -3.09
C SER A 89 6.65 -9.04 -3.65
N HIS A 90 6.02 -9.20 -4.80
CA HIS A 90 5.91 -10.50 -5.44
C HIS A 90 7.27 -11.06 -5.84
N PHE A 91 8.17 -10.21 -6.33
CA PHE A 91 9.51 -10.64 -6.76
C PHE A 91 10.48 -10.81 -5.59
N PHE A 92 10.36 -9.98 -4.56
CA PHE A 92 11.40 -9.90 -3.53
C PHE A 92 11.06 -10.60 -2.22
N PHE A 93 9.82 -11.04 -2.03
CA PHE A 93 9.42 -11.73 -0.82
C PHE A 93 8.94 -13.15 -1.14
N ILE A 94 9.27 -14.09 -0.25
CA ILE A 94 8.93 -15.50 -0.41
C ILE A 94 7.78 -15.85 0.51
N GLY A 95 6.90 -16.73 0.02
CA GLY A 95 5.88 -17.38 0.81
C GLY A 95 4.76 -16.46 1.23
N GLY A 96 3.95 -16.96 2.12
CA GLY A 96 2.99 -16.19 2.84
C GLY A 96 1.69 -15.89 2.12
N ALA A 97 1.12 -14.76 2.49
CA ALA A 97 -0.27 -14.44 2.19
C ALA A 97 -0.39 -13.59 0.91
N HIS A 98 0.24 -14.05 -0.18
CA HIS A 98 0.16 -13.31 -1.46
C HIS A 98 -1.28 -13.10 -1.91
N GLY A 99 -2.15 -14.08 -1.70
CA GLY A 99 -3.56 -13.95 -2.07
C GLY A 99 -4.24 -12.81 -1.31
N ILE A 100 -3.96 -12.67 -0.02
CA ILE A 100 -4.51 -11.60 0.80
C ILE A 100 -3.98 -10.25 0.32
N PHE A 101 -2.69 -10.15 0.03
CA PHE A 101 -2.10 -8.89 -0.42
C PHE A 101 -2.57 -8.50 -1.82
N ILE A 102 -2.74 -9.47 -2.71
CA ILE A 102 -3.31 -9.21 -4.04
C ILE A 102 -4.75 -8.72 -3.91
N THR A 103 -5.55 -9.35 -3.05
CA THR A 103 -6.93 -8.92 -2.79
C THR A 103 -6.95 -7.49 -2.25
N TRP A 104 -6.08 -7.18 -1.28
CA TRP A 104 -5.99 -5.85 -0.71
C TRP A 104 -5.65 -4.81 -1.77
N THR A 105 -4.65 -5.11 -2.61
CA THR A 105 -4.26 -4.23 -3.71
C THR A 105 -5.41 -4.02 -4.69
N ALA A 106 -6.13 -5.11 -5.02
CA ALA A 106 -7.29 -5.03 -5.91
C ALA A 106 -8.38 -4.12 -5.33
N LEU A 107 -8.65 -4.23 -4.03
CA LEU A 107 -9.63 -3.36 -3.37
C LEU A 107 -9.22 -1.89 -3.47
N ILE A 108 -7.96 -1.60 -3.18
CA ILE A 108 -7.45 -0.23 -3.28
C ILE A 108 -7.59 0.30 -4.70
N VAL A 109 -7.22 -0.50 -5.70
CA VAL A 109 -7.30 -0.08 -7.10
C VAL A 109 -8.75 0.19 -7.50
N ILE A 110 -9.67 -0.70 -7.13
CA ILE A 110 -11.08 -0.55 -7.46
C ILE A 110 -11.64 0.74 -6.84
N PHE A 111 -11.45 0.93 -5.54
CA PHE A 111 -11.99 2.10 -4.86
C PHE A 111 -11.32 3.39 -5.31
N ALA A 112 -10.02 3.36 -5.59
CA ALA A 112 -9.31 4.52 -6.11
C ALA A 112 -9.81 4.88 -7.50
N TYR A 113 -10.06 3.89 -8.35
CA TYR A 113 -10.62 4.14 -9.68
C TYR A 113 -12.01 4.77 -9.61
N LEU A 114 -12.87 4.24 -8.73
CA LEU A 114 -14.21 4.79 -8.55
C LEU A 114 -14.16 6.24 -8.03
N ASP A 115 -13.28 6.50 -7.08
CA ASP A 115 -13.09 7.85 -6.55
C ASP A 115 -12.57 8.80 -7.63
N PHE A 116 -11.61 8.34 -8.45
CA PHE A 116 -11.08 9.11 -9.56
C PHE A 116 -12.16 9.46 -10.56
N ARG A 117 -12.98 8.49 -10.95
CA ARG A 117 -14.09 8.72 -11.89
C ARG A 117 -15.03 9.79 -11.39
N LYS A 118 -15.31 9.77 -10.11
CA LYS A 118 -16.17 10.78 -9.50
C LYS A 118 -15.57 12.17 -9.58
N LEU A 119 -14.26 12.27 -9.28
CA LEU A 119 -13.57 13.56 -9.29
C LEU A 119 -13.48 14.15 -10.71
N VAL A 120 -13.38 13.31 -11.71
CA VAL A 120 -13.27 13.74 -13.11
C VAL A 120 -14.64 14.05 -13.71
N SER A 121 -15.70 13.40 -13.23
CA SER A 121 -17.05 13.57 -13.79
C SER A 121 -17.74 14.86 -13.33
N LYS A 122 -17.13 15.66 -12.51
CA LYS A 122 -17.70 16.95 -12.07
C LYS A 122 -17.54 18.04 -13.10
#